data_8854bcf34374ea1a8f9bdcf5bd2c967b
#
_entry.id   8854bcf34374ea1a8f9bdcf5bd2c967b
#
_cell.length_a   1.000
_cell.length_b   1.000
_cell.length_c   1.000
_cell.angle_alpha   90.00
_cell.angle_beta   90.00
_cell.angle_gamma   90.00
#
_symmetry.space_group_name_H-M   'P 1'
#
loop_
_entity.id
_entity.type
_entity.pdbx_description
1 polymer ?
#
loop_
_entity_poly.entity_id
_entity_poly.type
_entity_poly.pdbx_seq_one_letter_code
_entity_poly.pdbx_strand_id
1 'polypeptide(L)'
;MVQSFQPDTTDWKILDALQTDASLTNQALAERVHVSPATCLRRVKALVDAGVIERRVALLSQDRLGRGLTAIVEVALDRQGAEALAAFEARAVADSAVRQCHRVSPGPDFILVVEVADMAAYDALVERLFTQDANVRNVKAFFSVRRAKFETRIELPAVSA
;
A
#
# COMPACT_ATOMS: atom_id res chain seq x y z
N MET A 1 0.90 -0.59 -26.10
CA MET A 1 2.30 -0.49 -25.64
C MET A 1 2.36 0.67 -24.65
N VAL A 2 2.48 0.38 -23.35
CA VAL A 2 2.73 1.42 -22.36
C VAL A 2 4.16 1.88 -22.61
N GLN A 3 4.36 3.12 -23.07
CA GLN A 3 5.69 3.72 -23.13
C GLN A 3 6.28 3.65 -21.71
N SER A 4 7.35 2.87 -21.52
CA SER A 4 8.02 2.78 -20.23
C SER A 4 8.62 4.15 -19.92
N PHE A 5 7.99 4.88 -19.00
CA PHE A 5 8.56 6.11 -18.47
C PHE A 5 9.90 5.76 -17.80
N GLN A 6 10.98 6.38 -18.24
CA GLN A 6 12.30 6.18 -17.66
C GLN A 6 12.71 7.46 -16.92
N PRO A 7 12.68 7.45 -15.58
CA PRO A 7 13.15 8.57 -14.78
C PRO A 7 14.63 8.87 -15.04
N ASP A 8 14.97 10.14 -15.19
CA ASP A 8 16.36 10.62 -15.22
C ASP A 8 16.89 10.96 -13.82
N THR A 9 18.14 11.39 -13.74
CA THR A 9 18.81 11.78 -12.47
C THR A 9 18.02 12.83 -11.70
N THR A 10 17.41 13.79 -12.37
CA THR A 10 16.61 14.84 -11.70
C THR A 10 15.28 14.26 -11.19
N ASP A 11 14.65 13.36 -11.92
CA ASP A 11 13.43 12.70 -11.50
C ASP A 11 13.68 11.83 -10.25
N TRP A 12 14.81 11.11 -10.18
CA TRP A 12 15.19 10.36 -8.98
C TRP A 12 15.39 11.28 -7.76
N LYS A 13 16.02 12.45 -7.93
CA LYS A 13 16.16 13.44 -6.84
C LYS A 13 14.81 13.97 -6.38
N ILE A 14 13.88 14.23 -7.30
CA ILE A 14 12.51 14.64 -6.98
C ILE A 14 11.79 13.56 -6.19
N LEU A 15 11.84 12.30 -6.65
CA LEU A 15 11.20 11.17 -6.00
C LEU A 15 11.76 10.93 -4.60
N ASP A 16 13.08 11.01 -4.42
CA ASP A 16 13.75 10.86 -3.13
C ASP A 16 13.32 11.96 -2.14
N ALA A 17 13.28 13.21 -2.59
CA ALA A 17 12.82 14.32 -1.77
C ALA A 17 11.36 14.16 -1.34
N LEU A 18 10.48 13.76 -2.26
CA LEU A 18 9.05 13.59 -2.00
C LEU A 18 8.72 12.37 -1.15
N GLN A 19 9.52 11.28 -1.21
CA GLN A 19 9.39 10.16 -0.28
C GLN A 19 9.78 10.53 1.14
N THR A 20 10.68 11.51 1.30
CA THR A 20 11.12 12.00 2.61
C THR A 20 10.12 13.01 3.18
N ASP A 21 9.68 13.96 2.36
CA ASP A 21 8.71 14.99 2.75
C ASP A 21 7.82 15.39 1.56
N ALA A 22 6.62 14.86 1.53
CA ALA A 22 5.63 15.18 0.50
C ALA A 22 4.94 16.52 0.69
N SER A 23 5.20 17.25 1.82
CA SER A 23 4.63 18.55 2.13
C SER A 23 5.40 19.72 1.48
N LEU A 24 6.57 19.45 0.89
CA LEU A 24 7.39 20.47 0.23
C LEU A 24 6.58 21.23 -0.82
N THR A 25 6.68 22.55 -0.76
CA THR A 25 6.17 23.41 -1.85
C THR A 25 6.97 23.17 -3.13
N ASN A 26 6.40 23.49 -4.29
CA ASN A 26 7.13 23.36 -5.54
C ASN A 26 8.41 24.20 -5.56
N GLN A 27 8.41 25.37 -4.92
CA GLN A 27 9.58 26.24 -4.77
C GLN A 27 10.69 25.54 -3.97
N ALA A 28 10.36 25.03 -2.77
CA ALA A 28 11.30 24.34 -1.90
C ALA A 28 11.85 23.04 -2.54
N LEU A 29 11.00 22.31 -3.24
CA LEU A 29 11.41 21.10 -3.97
C LEU A 29 12.38 21.45 -5.12
N ALA A 30 12.07 22.49 -5.90
CA ALA A 30 12.93 22.96 -7.00
C ALA A 30 14.32 23.39 -6.52
N GLU A 31 14.38 24.13 -5.40
CA GLU A 31 15.63 24.51 -4.75
C GLU A 31 16.43 23.27 -4.31
N ARG A 32 15.77 22.32 -3.65
CA ARG A 32 16.40 21.09 -3.15
C ARG A 32 17.00 20.22 -4.24
N VAL A 33 16.36 20.16 -5.43
CA VAL A 33 16.85 19.36 -6.56
C VAL A 33 17.61 20.17 -7.62
N HIS A 34 17.86 21.47 -7.35
CA HIS A 34 18.64 22.39 -8.17
C HIS A 34 18.10 22.58 -9.59
N VAL A 35 16.79 22.84 -9.71
CA VAL A 35 16.14 23.19 -10.99
C VAL A 35 15.25 24.42 -10.82
N SER A 36 14.76 24.97 -11.95
CA SER A 36 13.76 26.06 -11.87
C SER A 36 12.41 25.52 -11.38
N PRO A 37 11.59 26.34 -10.67
CA PRO A 37 10.24 25.95 -10.24
C PRO A 37 9.35 25.46 -11.38
N ALA A 38 9.44 26.07 -12.55
CA ALA A 38 8.69 25.65 -13.73
C ALA A 38 9.11 24.25 -14.24
N THR A 39 10.41 23.97 -14.22
CA THR A 39 10.96 22.66 -14.58
C THR A 39 10.52 21.61 -13.56
N CYS A 40 10.61 21.92 -12.26
CA CYS A 40 10.19 21.04 -11.18
C CYS A 40 8.73 20.67 -11.31
N LEU A 41 7.84 21.65 -11.46
CA LEU A 41 6.40 21.43 -11.62
C LEU A 41 6.07 20.52 -12.79
N ARG A 42 6.68 20.77 -13.96
CA ARG A 42 6.48 19.96 -15.17
C ARG A 42 6.92 18.50 -14.96
N ARG A 43 8.07 18.29 -14.29
CA ARG A 43 8.59 16.95 -13.99
C ARG A 43 7.72 16.19 -13.00
N VAL A 44 7.32 16.84 -11.90
CA VAL A 44 6.40 16.24 -10.93
C VAL A 44 5.09 15.82 -11.59
N LYS A 45 4.54 16.69 -12.47
CA LYS A 45 3.34 16.35 -13.23
C LYS A 45 3.57 15.12 -14.12
N ALA A 46 4.69 15.06 -14.84
CA ALA A 46 5.01 13.91 -15.70
C ALA A 46 5.14 12.60 -14.90
N LEU A 47 5.73 12.65 -13.69
CA LEU A 47 5.83 11.49 -12.79
C LEU A 47 4.46 11.02 -12.28
N VAL A 48 3.54 11.94 -12.01
CA VAL A 48 2.15 11.62 -11.63
C VAL A 48 1.40 11.06 -12.84
N ASP A 49 1.47 11.70 -13.99
CA ASP A 49 0.78 11.27 -15.23
C ASP A 49 1.28 9.89 -15.71
N ALA A 50 2.54 9.57 -15.46
CA ALA A 50 3.13 8.26 -15.74
C ALA A 50 2.82 7.19 -14.67
N GLY A 51 2.12 7.56 -13.57
CA GLY A 51 1.80 6.64 -12.47
C GLY A 51 2.99 6.25 -11.59
N VAL A 52 4.15 6.91 -11.74
CA VAL A 52 5.33 6.69 -10.87
C VAL A 52 5.06 7.23 -9.47
N ILE A 53 4.39 8.37 -9.39
CA ILE A 53 3.81 8.89 -8.14
C ILE A 53 2.33 8.53 -8.15
N GLU A 54 1.95 7.49 -7.42
CA GLU A 54 0.56 7.04 -7.34
C GLU A 54 -0.34 8.04 -6.60
N ARG A 55 0.13 8.52 -5.45
CA ARG A 55 -0.60 9.46 -4.57
C ARG A 55 0.30 10.09 -3.52
N ARG A 56 -0.18 11.18 -2.94
CA ARG A 56 0.41 11.81 -1.75
C ARG A 56 -0.57 11.70 -0.61
N VAL A 57 -0.15 11.15 0.52
CA VAL A 57 -0.98 10.89 1.70
C VAL A 57 -0.28 11.32 2.98
N ALA A 58 -1.04 11.70 3.99
CA ALA A 58 -0.54 11.81 5.36
C ALA A 58 -0.63 10.42 6.03
N LEU A 59 0.44 9.98 6.66
CA LEU A 59 0.44 8.79 7.48
C LEU A 59 -0.02 9.15 8.89
N LEU A 60 -1.07 8.47 9.38
CA LEU A 60 -1.64 8.71 10.69
C LEU A 60 -1.11 7.69 11.71
N SER A 61 -0.87 8.14 12.93
CA SER A 61 -0.51 7.26 14.04
C SER A 61 -1.76 6.59 14.61
N GLN A 62 -1.90 5.30 14.37
CA GLN A 62 -3.00 4.50 14.88
C GLN A 62 -3.04 4.49 16.40
N ASP A 63 -1.87 4.34 17.05
CA ASP A 63 -1.73 4.32 18.50
C ASP A 63 -2.29 5.61 19.14
N ARG A 64 -2.00 6.77 18.53
CA ARG A 64 -2.49 8.06 19.01
C ARG A 64 -3.98 8.29 18.74
N LEU A 65 -4.55 7.56 17.78
CA LEU A 65 -5.98 7.63 17.45
C LEU A 65 -6.80 6.56 18.16
N GLY A 66 -6.18 5.76 19.06
CA GLY A 66 -6.86 4.71 19.79
C GLY A 66 -7.37 3.56 18.90
N ARG A 67 -6.74 3.34 17.74
CA ARG A 67 -7.06 2.26 16.82
C ARG A 67 -5.88 1.30 16.74
N GLY A 68 -6.04 0.10 17.28
CA GLY A 68 -4.85 -0.65 17.55
C GLY A 68 -4.87 -2.16 17.38
N LEU A 69 -5.83 -2.76 16.67
CA LEU A 69 -5.74 -4.19 16.37
C LEU A 69 -5.33 -4.41 14.91
N THR A 70 -4.10 -4.87 14.71
CA THR A 70 -3.62 -5.31 13.41
C THR A 70 -3.57 -6.83 13.37
N ALA A 71 -4.19 -7.45 12.37
CA ALA A 71 -4.10 -8.88 12.10
C ALA A 71 -3.47 -9.12 10.73
N ILE A 72 -2.58 -10.12 10.67
CA ILE A 72 -2.08 -10.72 9.44
C ILE A 72 -2.87 -12.00 9.25
N VAL A 73 -3.61 -12.11 8.15
CA VAL A 73 -4.59 -13.17 7.94
C VAL A 73 -4.23 -13.97 6.70
N GLU A 74 -3.98 -15.26 6.88
CA GLU A 74 -3.84 -16.23 5.80
C GLU A 74 -5.23 -16.77 5.43
N VAL A 75 -5.53 -16.78 4.13
CA VAL A 75 -6.80 -17.30 3.61
C VAL A 75 -6.52 -18.35 2.55
N ALA A 76 -7.13 -19.53 2.72
CA ALA A 76 -7.10 -20.60 1.74
C ALA A 76 -8.52 -20.85 1.21
N LEU A 77 -8.66 -20.98 -0.09
CA LEU A 77 -9.91 -21.24 -0.78
C LEU A 77 -10.03 -22.73 -1.16
N ASP A 78 -11.27 -23.23 -1.27
CA ASP A 78 -11.52 -24.57 -1.79
C ASP A 78 -11.32 -24.62 -3.31
N ARG A 79 -11.85 -23.64 -4.02
CA ARG A 79 -11.72 -23.52 -5.47
C ARG A 79 -10.72 -22.40 -5.78
N GLN A 80 -9.65 -22.76 -6.48
CA GLN A 80 -8.53 -21.88 -6.83
C GLN A 80 -8.50 -21.50 -8.33
N GLY A 81 -9.63 -21.66 -9.04
CA GLY A 81 -9.78 -21.17 -10.40
C GLY A 81 -9.69 -19.63 -10.46
N ALA A 82 -9.28 -19.09 -11.60
CA ALA A 82 -9.05 -17.66 -11.78
C ALA A 82 -10.27 -16.80 -11.37
N GLU A 83 -11.48 -17.24 -11.70
CA GLU A 83 -12.72 -16.56 -11.34
C GLU A 83 -12.96 -16.54 -9.82
N ALA A 84 -12.75 -17.67 -9.13
CA ALA A 84 -12.94 -17.79 -7.69
C ALA A 84 -11.92 -16.92 -6.93
N LEU A 85 -10.67 -16.93 -7.37
CA LEU A 85 -9.62 -16.07 -6.82
C LEU A 85 -9.94 -14.59 -7.01
N ALA A 86 -10.36 -14.18 -8.22
CA ALA A 86 -10.73 -12.80 -8.51
C ALA A 86 -11.95 -12.33 -7.72
N ALA A 87 -12.94 -13.20 -7.52
CA ALA A 87 -14.13 -12.90 -6.74
C ALA A 87 -13.81 -12.64 -5.25
N PHE A 88 -12.96 -13.47 -4.65
CA PHE A 88 -12.51 -13.22 -3.27
C PHE A 88 -11.67 -11.93 -3.16
N GLU A 89 -10.70 -11.75 -4.07
CA GLU A 89 -9.85 -10.55 -4.12
C GLU A 89 -10.68 -9.26 -4.19
N ALA A 90 -11.69 -9.22 -5.07
CA ALA A 90 -12.55 -8.06 -5.21
C ALA A 90 -13.30 -7.70 -3.91
N ARG A 91 -13.80 -8.71 -3.17
CA ARG A 91 -14.46 -8.49 -1.87
C ARG A 91 -13.47 -8.03 -0.81
N ALA A 92 -12.29 -8.67 -0.74
CA ALA A 92 -11.26 -8.29 0.22
C ALA A 92 -10.78 -6.85 0.01
N VAL A 93 -10.54 -6.45 -1.24
CA VAL A 93 -10.11 -5.08 -1.59
C VAL A 93 -11.21 -4.03 -1.31
N ALA A 94 -12.48 -4.40 -1.43
CA ALA A 94 -13.60 -3.51 -1.15
C ALA A 94 -13.83 -3.26 0.36
N ASP A 95 -13.32 -4.14 1.24
CA ASP A 95 -13.50 -3.99 2.68
C ASP A 95 -12.53 -2.95 3.27
N SER A 96 -13.07 -1.94 3.92
CA SER A 96 -12.29 -0.83 4.49
C SER A 96 -11.35 -1.22 5.63
N ALA A 97 -11.52 -2.37 6.25
CA ALA A 97 -10.61 -2.90 7.27
C ALA A 97 -9.37 -3.58 6.67
N VAL A 98 -9.44 -4.01 5.40
CA VAL A 98 -8.31 -4.60 4.68
C VAL A 98 -7.39 -3.49 4.18
N ARG A 99 -6.16 -3.46 4.68
CA ARG A 99 -5.13 -2.49 4.29
C ARG A 99 -4.24 -2.98 3.18
N GLN A 100 -3.99 -4.29 3.14
CA GLN A 100 -3.21 -4.93 2.09
C GLN A 100 -3.86 -6.28 1.76
N CYS A 101 -3.87 -6.63 0.49
CA CYS A 101 -4.33 -7.91 -0.02
C CYS A 101 -3.27 -8.43 -0.99
N HIS A 102 -2.63 -9.52 -0.63
CA HIS A 102 -1.60 -10.16 -1.45
C HIS A 102 -2.08 -11.54 -1.87
N ARG A 103 -2.11 -11.81 -3.18
CA ARG A 103 -2.21 -13.17 -3.70
C ARG A 103 -0.81 -13.77 -3.63
N VAL A 104 -0.68 -14.95 -3.04
CA VAL A 104 0.61 -15.58 -2.77
C VAL A 104 0.68 -17.01 -3.29
N SER A 105 1.91 -17.54 -3.44
CA SER A 105 2.20 -18.92 -3.83
C SER A 105 3.67 -19.22 -3.53
N PRO A 106 4.03 -20.39 -2.99
CA PRO A 106 3.17 -21.45 -2.45
C PRO A 106 2.62 -21.08 -1.06
N GLY A 107 1.58 -21.78 -0.61
CA GLY A 107 1.00 -21.61 0.74
C GLY A 107 -0.49 -21.31 0.68
N PRO A 108 -1.01 -20.36 1.49
CA PRO A 108 -2.37 -19.88 1.38
C PRO A 108 -2.60 -19.19 0.02
N ASP A 109 -3.84 -18.97 -0.37
CA ASP A 109 -4.14 -18.23 -1.61
C ASP A 109 -3.94 -16.72 -1.43
N PHE A 110 -4.25 -16.21 -0.23
CA PHE A 110 -4.12 -14.78 0.09
C PHE A 110 -3.49 -14.57 1.47
N ILE A 111 -2.75 -13.46 1.58
CA ILE A 111 -2.35 -12.86 2.84
C ILE A 111 -2.93 -11.46 2.89
N LEU A 112 -3.71 -11.19 3.95
CA LEU A 112 -4.30 -9.88 4.19
C LEU A 112 -3.63 -9.22 5.39
N VAL A 113 -3.43 -7.91 5.32
CA VAL A 113 -3.16 -7.08 6.50
C VAL A 113 -4.46 -6.33 6.82
N VAL A 114 -4.99 -6.59 8.00
CA VAL A 114 -6.27 -6.06 8.47
C VAL A 114 -6.03 -5.14 9.66
N GLU A 115 -6.71 -4.01 9.69
CA GLU A 115 -6.68 -3.05 10.79
C GLU A 115 -8.10 -2.72 11.23
N VAL A 116 -8.39 -3.03 12.49
CA VAL A 116 -9.69 -2.82 13.14
C VAL A 116 -9.53 -2.14 14.50
N ALA A 117 -10.62 -1.64 15.06
CA ALA A 117 -10.58 -0.95 16.35
C ALA A 117 -10.27 -1.93 17.51
N ASP A 118 -10.89 -3.10 17.50
CA ASP A 118 -10.86 -4.08 18.58
C ASP A 118 -11.23 -5.48 18.07
N MET A 119 -11.31 -6.45 19.00
CA MET A 119 -11.68 -7.84 18.69
C MET A 119 -13.13 -7.99 18.21
N ALA A 120 -14.05 -7.15 18.68
CA ALA A 120 -15.45 -7.22 18.21
C ALA A 120 -15.56 -6.77 16.74
N ALA A 121 -14.81 -5.74 16.36
CA ALA A 121 -14.70 -5.30 14.97
C ALA A 121 -13.99 -6.35 14.09
N TYR A 122 -13.03 -7.10 14.65
CA TYR A 122 -12.41 -8.24 13.95
C TYR A 122 -13.40 -9.38 13.73
N ASP A 123 -14.17 -9.75 14.75
CA ASP A 123 -15.21 -10.79 14.65
C ASP A 123 -16.25 -10.44 13.56
N ALA A 124 -16.72 -9.19 13.54
CA ALA A 124 -17.60 -8.71 12.48
C ALA A 124 -16.98 -8.76 11.07
N LEU A 125 -15.66 -8.53 10.96
CA LEU A 125 -14.93 -8.73 9.70
C LEU A 125 -14.92 -10.21 9.29
N VAL A 126 -14.60 -11.10 10.23
CA VAL A 126 -14.57 -12.56 9.99
C VAL A 126 -15.90 -13.03 9.44
N GLU A 127 -16.99 -12.61 10.07
CA GLU A 127 -18.34 -13.01 9.64
C GLU A 127 -18.62 -12.57 8.19
N ARG A 128 -18.43 -11.29 7.86
CA ARG A 128 -18.80 -10.76 6.54
C ARG A 128 -17.84 -11.15 5.41
N LEU A 129 -16.55 -11.34 5.69
CA LEU A 129 -15.56 -11.58 4.65
C LEU A 129 -15.20 -13.05 4.46
N PHE A 130 -15.22 -13.83 5.55
CA PHE A 130 -14.78 -15.22 5.52
C PHE A 130 -15.91 -16.22 5.74
N THR A 131 -16.72 -16.07 6.79
CA THR A 131 -17.76 -17.06 7.15
C THR A 131 -18.88 -17.13 6.13
N GLN A 132 -19.26 -15.99 5.56
CA GLN A 132 -20.32 -15.91 4.56
C GLN A 132 -19.87 -16.39 3.17
N ASP A 133 -18.59 -16.61 2.95
CA ASP A 133 -18.08 -17.14 1.68
C ASP A 133 -17.87 -18.65 1.75
N ALA A 134 -18.76 -19.40 1.11
CA ALA A 134 -18.66 -20.85 1.03
C ALA A 134 -17.38 -21.38 0.34
N ASN A 135 -16.62 -20.53 -0.35
CA ASN A 135 -15.36 -20.88 -0.96
C ASN A 135 -14.16 -20.69 -0.03
N VAL A 136 -14.32 -20.02 1.11
CA VAL A 136 -13.24 -19.90 2.10
C VAL A 136 -13.15 -21.21 2.89
N ARG A 137 -12.06 -21.95 2.68
CA ARG A 137 -11.81 -23.23 3.34
C ARG A 137 -11.20 -23.07 4.72
N ASN A 138 -10.22 -22.17 4.83
CA ASN A 138 -9.46 -21.99 6.06
C ASN A 138 -8.97 -20.55 6.20
N VAL A 139 -9.01 -20.05 7.43
CA VAL A 139 -8.50 -18.74 7.81
C VAL A 139 -7.62 -18.90 9.03
N LYS A 140 -6.41 -18.31 8.97
CA LYS A 140 -5.49 -18.28 10.10
C LYS A 140 -5.04 -16.85 10.35
N ALA A 141 -5.33 -16.33 11.53
CA ALA A 141 -5.02 -14.96 11.91
C ALA A 141 -3.90 -14.90 12.93
N PHE A 142 -2.98 -13.95 12.71
CA PHE A 142 -1.91 -13.60 13.65
C PHE A 142 -2.11 -12.15 14.06
N PHE A 143 -2.33 -11.93 15.35
CA PHE A 143 -2.47 -10.59 15.88
C PHE A 143 -1.11 -9.99 16.18
N SER A 144 -0.87 -8.79 15.65
CA SER A 144 0.39 -8.08 15.86
C SER A 144 0.47 -7.58 17.30
N VAL A 145 1.40 -8.11 18.05
CA VAL A 145 1.70 -7.64 19.42
C VAL A 145 2.48 -6.34 19.40
N ARG A 146 3.32 -6.15 18.37
CA ARG A 146 4.17 -4.97 18.22
C ARG A 146 4.60 -4.82 16.77
N ARG A 147 4.40 -3.64 16.19
CA ARG A 147 4.97 -3.26 14.89
C ARG A 147 6.33 -2.60 15.11
N ALA A 148 7.40 -3.36 14.89
CA ALA A 148 8.77 -2.87 15.12
C ALA A 148 9.22 -1.86 14.05
N LYS A 149 8.74 -2.02 12.80
CA LYS A 149 9.04 -1.12 11.67
C LYS A 149 7.84 -1.00 10.75
N PHE A 150 7.59 0.22 10.28
CA PHE A 150 6.71 0.52 9.16
C PHE A 150 7.36 1.60 8.31
N GLU A 151 7.76 1.26 7.11
CA GLU A 151 8.45 2.14 6.18
C GLU A 151 7.77 2.05 4.82
N THR A 152 7.40 3.19 4.27
CA THR A 152 6.76 3.29 2.95
C THR A 152 7.73 3.70 1.85
N ARG A 153 8.94 4.15 2.25
CA ARG A 153 9.98 4.56 1.31
C ARG A 153 10.55 3.34 0.60
N ILE A 154 10.61 3.40 -0.73
CA ILE A 154 11.29 2.42 -1.56
C ILE A 154 12.73 2.88 -1.83
N GLU A 155 13.63 1.93 -1.98
CA GLU A 155 15.01 2.21 -2.34
C GLU A 155 15.09 2.60 -3.81
N LEU A 156 15.65 3.77 -4.09
CA LEU A 156 15.82 4.29 -5.44
C LEU A 156 17.26 4.04 -5.92
N PRO A 157 17.51 3.99 -7.25
CA PRO A 157 18.86 3.93 -7.78
C PRO A 157 19.74 5.03 -7.21
N ALA A 158 20.96 4.69 -6.82
CA ALA A 158 21.92 5.68 -6.33
C ALA A 158 22.14 6.76 -7.39
N VAL A 159 21.74 7.99 -7.09
CA VAL A 159 22.02 9.15 -7.95
C VAL A 159 23.43 9.62 -7.60
N SER A 160 24.42 9.27 -8.43
CA SER A 160 25.76 9.83 -8.31
C SER A 160 25.67 11.35 -8.38
N ALA A 161 26.33 12.00 -7.44
CA ALA A 161 26.39 13.46 -7.31
C ALA A 161 27.04 14.10 -8.53
#